data_6b2848863a216538af64b072151398d2
#
_entry.id   6b2848863a216538af64b072151398d2
#
_cell.length_a   1.000
_cell.length_b   1.000
_cell.length_c   1.000
_cell.angle_alpha   90.00
_cell.angle_beta   90.00
_cell.angle_gamma   90.00
#
_symmetry.space_group_name_H-M   'P 1'
#
loop_
_entity.id
_entity.type
_entity.pdbx_description
1 polymer ?
#
loop_
_entity_poly.entity_id
_entity_poly.type
_entity_poly.pdbx_seq_one_letter_code
_entity_poly.pdbx_strand_id
1 'polypeptide(L)'
;ETGTENTSGKSGETSKLLNDEFFGWTDGITATSLPIDLVYVWIDQLVAEIDGNGIIIQTVDGPVTIDVSEYEGDAEGRNYRQLLQKFLLGAVNLSQISNDYLRVPFNDAEYLAQEGTKDYGKGEHDWDEAFGYYGAARDNNDYTDDEAAGKGGRDNWKNGWYDTDADGSIDVRSEYNMAISQNCAKRDRGSTTGTDLSKEAMDAFLLGRHVIDVSTAAASMSAGEYAVVQAQADIAANAVEKCIAATAIHYVNDVEDDYDLIVDGQYAEKSNFINLTKHWAELKGFALGLQFNPTSPYAAEDMRDELKQILADIGDAPVLADGSQNGVAATGTAAEAITAYRAKLVAARDAMGVAYGFDASDVENW
;
A
#
# COMPACT_ATOMS: atom_id res chain seq x y z
N GLU A 1 -0.02 19.32 4.11
CA GLU A 1 0.69 18.46 5.07
C GLU A 1 2.14 18.32 4.66
N THR A 2 3.05 18.42 5.61
CA THR A 2 4.48 18.24 5.32
C THR A 2 4.81 16.76 5.40
N GLY A 3 5.70 16.27 4.52
CA GLY A 3 6.15 14.88 4.55
C GLY A 3 6.74 14.45 5.90
N THR A 4 7.15 15.41 6.74
CA THR A 4 7.66 15.16 8.09
C THR A 4 6.59 14.60 9.03
N GLU A 5 5.35 15.04 8.92
CA GLU A 5 4.25 14.56 9.77
C GLU A 5 3.80 13.16 9.38
N ASN A 6 3.85 12.84 8.10
CA ASN A 6 3.25 11.63 7.54
C ASN A 6 4.24 10.49 7.33
N THR A 7 5.51 10.79 7.07
CA THR A 7 6.50 9.79 6.66
C THR A 7 7.63 9.55 7.64
N SER A 8 7.77 10.38 8.68
CA SER A 8 8.89 10.28 9.62
C SER A 8 8.48 10.20 11.08
N GLY A 9 7.19 10.34 11.38
CA GLY A 9 6.79 10.76 12.70
C GLY A 9 7.18 12.21 12.95
N LYS A 10 6.62 12.84 13.94
CA LYS A 10 6.93 14.22 14.30
C LYS A 10 8.26 14.28 15.05
N SER A 11 9.10 15.28 14.73
CA SER A 11 10.35 15.52 15.45
C SER A 11 10.06 15.79 16.93
N GLY A 12 10.63 14.96 17.82
CA GLY A 12 10.46 15.08 19.27
C GLY A 12 9.18 14.46 19.83
N GLU A 13 8.36 13.82 19.01
CA GLU A 13 7.19 13.05 19.42
C GLU A 13 7.38 11.55 19.16
N THR A 14 6.41 10.72 19.54
CA THR A 14 6.42 9.29 19.26
C THR A 14 6.43 9.05 17.75
N SER A 15 7.36 8.24 17.27
CA SER A 15 7.44 7.86 15.87
C SER A 15 6.17 7.12 15.44
N LYS A 16 5.82 7.27 14.16
CA LYS A 16 4.72 6.53 13.53
C LYS A 16 5.17 5.16 13.00
N LEU A 17 6.44 4.85 13.13
CA LEU A 17 7.05 3.60 12.71
C LEU A 17 6.94 2.53 13.81
N LEU A 18 6.95 1.29 13.41
CA LEU A 18 7.08 0.17 14.33
C LEU A 18 8.42 0.28 15.09
N ASN A 19 8.35 0.41 16.42
CA ASN A 19 9.52 0.51 17.29
C ASN A 19 10.50 1.66 16.95
N ASP A 20 9.98 2.78 16.42
CA ASP A 20 10.79 3.97 16.08
C ASP A 20 11.92 3.71 15.06
N GLU A 21 11.79 2.68 14.22
CA GLU A 21 12.82 2.26 13.27
C GLU A 21 12.24 2.16 11.87
N PHE A 22 12.92 2.77 10.88
CA PHE A 22 12.65 2.56 9.46
C PHE A 22 13.66 1.57 8.89
N PHE A 23 13.21 0.56 8.16
CA PHE A 23 14.06 -0.50 7.61
C PHE A 23 13.55 -1.00 6.25
N GLY A 24 14.35 -1.88 5.63
CA GLY A 24 13.96 -2.58 4.40
C GLY A 24 14.38 -1.90 3.10
N TRP A 25 15.20 -0.86 3.20
CA TRP A 25 15.92 -0.24 2.08
C TRP A 25 17.31 0.17 2.53
N THR A 26 18.32 0.04 1.68
CA THR A 26 19.71 0.30 2.06
C THR A 26 20.42 1.29 1.15
N ASP A 27 20.00 1.40 -0.13
CA ASP A 27 20.66 2.26 -1.10
C ASP A 27 20.30 3.73 -0.89
N GLY A 28 21.32 4.57 -0.74
CA GLY A 28 21.15 6.00 -0.55
C GLY A 28 20.62 6.46 0.80
N ILE A 29 20.33 5.54 1.75
CA ILE A 29 19.91 5.86 3.11
C ILE A 29 20.79 5.17 4.17
N THR A 30 20.65 5.54 5.42
CA THR A 30 21.39 5.00 6.56
C THR A 30 20.43 4.48 7.63
N ALA A 31 20.94 3.76 8.62
CA ALA A 31 20.14 3.25 9.75
C ALA A 31 19.43 4.35 10.58
N THR A 32 19.79 5.61 10.40
CA THR A 32 19.15 6.76 11.06
C THR A 32 18.29 7.60 10.13
N SER A 33 18.13 7.16 8.87
CA SER A 33 17.29 7.85 7.91
C SER A 33 15.81 7.65 8.23
N LEU A 34 15.02 8.66 7.92
CA LEU A 34 13.58 8.67 8.08
C LEU A 34 12.91 8.23 6.76
N PRO A 35 11.67 7.77 6.79
CA PRO A 35 10.94 7.44 5.57
C PRO A 35 10.93 8.54 4.51
N ILE A 36 10.90 9.81 4.92
CA ILE A 36 10.95 10.97 4.02
C ILE A 36 12.29 11.07 3.27
N ASP A 37 13.40 10.66 3.90
CA ASP A 37 14.71 10.68 3.25
C ASP A 37 14.72 9.73 2.04
N LEU A 38 14.07 8.57 2.17
CA LEU A 38 13.92 7.62 1.06
C LEU A 38 13.11 8.22 -0.10
N VAL A 39 12.05 8.96 0.20
CA VAL A 39 11.26 9.66 -0.82
C VAL A 39 12.13 10.62 -1.62
N TYR A 40 12.98 11.41 -0.95
CA TYR A 40 13.91 12.33 -1.62
C TYR A 40 14.98 11.58 -2.44
N VAL A 41 15.51 10.48 -1.91
CA VAL A 41 16.47 9.63 -2.66
C VAL A 41 15.83 9.16 -3.97
N TRP A 42 14.62 8.63 -3.93
CA TRP A 42 13.95 8.15 -5.14
C TRP A 42 13.57 9.27 -6.12
N ILE A 43 13.21 10.46 -5.62
CA ILE A 43 12.97 11.63 -6.48
C ILE A 43 14.26 12.06 -7.17
N ASP A 44 15.37 12.15 -6.44
CA ASP A 44 16.66 12.55 -7.01
C ASP A 44 17.17 11.54 -8.04
N GLN A 45 16.99 10.24 -7.79
CA GLN A 45 17.32 9.18 -8.75
C GLN A 45 16.43 9.26 -10.00
N LEU A 46 15.11 9.44 -9.84
CA LEU A 46 14.21 9.60 -10.99
C LEU A 46 14.60 10.82 -11.84
N VAL A 47 14.96 11.93 -11.23
CA VAL A 47 15.42 13.14 -11.96
C VAL A 47 16.71 12.85 -12.72
N ALA A 48 17.65 12.09 -12.12
CA ALA A 48 18.89 11.72 -12.79
C ALA A 48 18.65 10.85 -14.03
N GLU A 49 17.68 9.92 -13.97
CA GLU A 49 17.34 9.07 -15.12
C GLU A 49 16.64 9.83 -16.25
N ILE A 50 15.84 10.86 -15.94
CA ILE A 50 15.16 11.70 -16.95
C ILE A 50 16.18 12.41 -17.85
N ASP A 51 17.31 12.80 -17.32
CA ASP A 51 18.40 13.45 -18.06
C ASP A 51 19.30 12.45 -18.83
N GLY A 52 19.05 11.14 -18.69
CA GLY A 52 19.80 10.05 -19.30
C GLY A 52 19.43 9.76 -20.77
N ASN A 53 20.13 8.79 -21.37
CA ASN A 53 19.93 8.39 -22.77
C ASN A 53 19.01 7.13 -22.92
N GLY A 54 18.22 6.80 -21.88
CA GLY A 54 17.48 5.56 -21.82
C GLY A 54 18.34 4.37 -21.39
N ILE A 55 17.70 3.21 -21.23
CA ILE A 55 18.30 1.97 -20.73
C ILE A 55 18.43 0.97 -21.90
N ILE A 56 19.55 0.26 -21.98
CA ILE A 56 19.72 -0.82 -22.97
C ILE A 56 19.57 -2.16 -22.25
N ILE A 57 18.58 -2.95 -22.68
CA ILE A 57 18.35 -4.33 -22.20
C ILE A 57 18.66 -5.34 -23.28
N GLN A 58 18.91 -6.60 -22.89
CA GLN A 58 19.08 -7.71 -23.80
C GLN A 58 17.77 -8.50 -23.96
N THR A 59 17.29 -8.58 -25.20
CA THR A 59 16.15 -9.44 -25.55
C THR A 59 16.62 -10.59 -26.46
N VAL A 60 15.80 -11.60 -26.63
CA VAL A 60 16.07 -12.73 -27.53
C VAL A 60 16.33 -12.29 -29.00
N ASP A 61 15.81 -11.14 -29.39
CA ASP A 61 16.00 -10.55 -30.72
C ASP A 61 17.17 -9.55 -30.78
N GLY A 62 17.90 -9.37 -29.65
CA GLY A 62 19.07 -8.50 -29.53
C GLY A 62 18.83 -7.31 -28.59
N PRO A 63 19.78 -6.36 -28.51
CA PRO A 63 19.69 -5.23 -27.60
C PRO A 63 18.59 -4.25 -28.02
N VAL A 64 17.80 -3.79 -27.06
CA VAL A 64 16.72 -2.81 -27.24
C VAL A 64 16.91 -1.66 -26.27
N THR A 65 16.73 -0.42 -26.73
CA THR A 65 16.70 0.77 -25.90
C THR A 65 15.28 1.02 -25.38
N ILE A 66 15.16 1.29 -24.09
CA ILE A 66 13.94 1.74 -23.43
C ILE A 66 14.09 3.22 -23.14
N ASP A 67 13.19 4.03 -23.65
CA ASP A 67 13.14 5.46 -23.38
C ASP A 67 12.58 5.72 -21.97
N VAL A 68 13.05 6.78 -21.31
CA VAL A 68 12.56 7.18 -19.98
C VAL A 68 11.06 7.48 -19.96
N SER A 69 10.47 7.87 -21.08
CA SER A 69 9.03 8.09 -21.20
C SER A 69 8.21 6.77 -21.17
N GLU A 70 8.87 5.64 -21.37
CA GLU A 70 8.25 4.30 -21.31
C GLU A 70 8.49 3.61 -19.96
N TYR A 71 9.53 4.04 -19.23
CA TYR A 71 9.95 3.45 -17.98
C TYR A 71 10.65 4.49 -17.10
N GLU A 72 10.00 4.85 -15.99
CA GLU A 72 10.48 5.87 -15.06
C GLU A 72 11.37 5.24 -13.96
N GLY A 73 12.52 4.71 -14.36
CA GLY A 73 13.44 4.01 -13.48
C GLY A 73 14.83 3.79 -14.05
N ASP A 74 15.68 3.09 -13.31
CA ASP A 74 17.08 2.84 -13.63
C ASP A 74 17.34 1.48 -14.29
N ALA A 75 18.60 1.26 -14.69
CA ALA A 75 19.03 0.01 -15.32
C ALA A 75 19.04 -1.19 -14.36
N GLU A 76 18.97 -0.96 -13.05
CA GLU A 76 18.87 -2.00 -12.03
C GLU A 76 17.45 -2.51 -11.84
N GLY A 77 16.47 -1.95 -12.55
CA GLY A 77 15.08 -2.37 -12.50
C GLY A 77 14.25 -1.68 -11.42
N ARG A 78 14.67 -0.55 -10.89
CA ARG A 78 13.92 0.23 -9.90
C ARG A 78 13.01 1.22 -10.61
N ASN A 79 11.73 0.94 -10.72
CA ASN A 79 10.75 1.91 -11.22
C ASN A 79 10.39 2.89 -10.09
N TYR A 80 11.05 4.05 -10.07
CA TYR A 80 10.92 5.03 -8.99
C TYR A 80 9.52 5.61 -8.87
N ARG A 81 8.80 5.79 -9.99
CA ARG A 81 7.40 6.24 -9.95
C ARG A 81 6.50 5.26 -9.21
N GLN A 82 6.65 3.97 -9.47
CA GLN A 82 5.86 2.94 -8.78
C GLN A 82 6.27 2.81 -7.31
N LEU A 83 7.57 2.79 -7.01
CA LEU A 83 8.08 2.78 -5.64
C LEU A 83 7.49 3.92 -4.83
N LEU A 84 7.59 5.17 -5.32
CA LEU A 84 7.04 6.36 -4.66
C LEU A 84 5.53 6.23 -4.44
N GLN A 85 4.77 5.90 -5.49
CA GLN A 85 3.32 5.85 -5.40
C GLN A 85 2.84 4.80 -4.39
N LYS A 86 3.42 3.59 -4.41
CA LYS A 86 2.96 2.49 -3.54
C LYS A 86 3.44 2.65 -2.10
N PHE A 87 4.67 3.12 -1.92
CA PHE A 87 5.19 3.43 -0.59
C PHE A 87 4.35 4.51 0.12
N LEU A 88 3.95 5.57 -0.57
CA LEU A 88 3.16 6.65 0.02
C LEU A 88 1.74 6.22 0.42
N LEU A 89 1.18 5.16 -0.15
CA LEU A 89 -0.08 4.59 0.34
C LEU A 89 0.05 4.06 1.78
N GLY A 90 1.20 3.48 2.13
CA GLY A 90 1.51 3.10 3.52
C GLY A 90 1.96 4.29 4.35
N ALA A 91 3.01 4.98 3.90
CA ALA A 91 3.68 6.03 4.67
C ALA A 91 2.84 7.30 4.90
N VAL A 92 1.87 7.57 4.05
CA VAL A 92 0.93 8.69 4.21
C VAL A 92 -0.47 8.16 4.56
N ASN A 93 -1.14 7.45 3.66
CA ASN A 93 -2.55 7.12 3.86
C ASN A 93 -2.76 6.21 5.09
N LEU A 94 -2.11 5.03 5.14
CA LEU A 94 -2.25 4.13 6.28
C LEU A 94 -1.73 4.78 7.57
N SER A 95 -0.61 5.50 7.52
CA SER A 95 -0.05 6.20 8.69
C SER A 95 -1.03 7.23 9.27
N GLN A 96 -1.67 8.05 8.43
CA GLN A 96 -2.66 9.03 8.89
C GLN A 96 -3.89 8.34 9.49
N ILE A 97 -4.40 7.29 8.84
CA ILE A 97 -5.53 6.51 9.36
C ILE A 97 -5.17 5.92 10.73
N SER A 98 -4.07 5.16 10.82
CA SER A 98 -3.79 4.27 11.95
C SER A 98 -3.06 4.93 13.12
N ASN A 99 -2.33 6.03 12.90
CA ASN A 99 -1.55 6.71 13.94
C ASN A 99 -2.13 8.04 14.39
N ASP A 100 -2.81 8.78 13.50
CA ASP A 100 -3.33 10.10 13.82
C ASP A 100 -4.83 10.04 14.07
N TYR A 101 -5.62 9.95 13.02
CA TYR A 101 -7.05 10.22 13.07
C TYR A 101 -7.88 9.18 13.82
N LEU A 102 -7.49 7.89 13.78
CA LEU A 102 -8.20 6.86 14.55
C LEU A 102 -7.65 6.66 15.98
N ARG A 103 -6.66 7.45 16.42
CA ARG A 103 -6.04 7.34 17.76
C ARG A 103 -6.35 8.50 18.68
N VAL A 104 -7.18 9.44 18.26
CA VAL A 104 -7.58 10.55 19.11
C VAL A 104 -8.49 10.09 20.26
N PRO A 105 -8.51 10.81 21.39
CA PRO A 105 -9.34 10.44 22.53
C PRO A 105 -10.80 10.87 22.31
N PHE A 106 -11.54 10.13 21.50
CA PHE A 106 -12.92 10.44 21.10
C PHE A 106 -13.91 10.69 22.23
N ASN A 107 -13.60 10.17 23.45
CA ASN A 107 -14.43 10.39 24.65
C ASN A 107 -14.11 11.69 25.41
N ASP A 108 -13.07 12.41 25.04
CA ASP A 108 -12.75 13.69 25.67
C ASP A 108 -13.74 14.78 25.23
N ALA A 109 -14.04 15.70 26.14
CA ALA A 109 -15.02 16.75 25.90
C ALA A 109 -14.68 17.65 24.69
N GLU A 110 -13.40 17.79 24.35
CA GLU A 110 -12.93 18.53 23.19
C GLU A 110 -13.37 17.85 21.88
N TYR A 111 -13.29 16.53 21.83
CA TYR A 111 -13.65 15.73 20.64
C TYR A 111 -15.15 15.54 20.47
N LEU A 112 -15.93 15.69 21.55
CA LEU A 112 -17.40 15.70 21.55
C LEU A 112 -17.97 17.11 21.33
N ALA A 113 -17.14 18.14 21.34
CA ALA A 113 -17.58 19.50 21.12
C ALA A 113 -17.70 19.83 19.62
N GLN A 114 -18.65 20.71 19.28
CA GLN A 114 -18.77 21.30 17.95
C GLN A 114 -17.45 21.94 17.54
N GLU A 115 -16.99 21.69 16.33
CA GLU A 115 -15.78 22.30 15.79
C GLU A 115 -16.03 23.71 15.29
N GLY A 116 -15.73 24.70 16.11
CA GLY A 116 -15.94 26.12 15.76
C GLY A 116 -17.39 26.41 15.39
N THR A 117 -17.65 26.78 14.13
CA THR A 117 -18.98 27.06 13.58
C THR A 117 -19.48 25.98 12.61
N LYS A 118 -18.83 24.82 12.58
CA LYS A 118 -19.18 23.69 11.71
C LYS A 118 -20.37 22.92 12.27
N ASP A 119 -21.08 22.20 11.42
CA ASP A 119 -22.24 21.38 11.79
C ASP A 119 -21.83 19.97 12.31
N TYR A 120 -20.56 19.79 12.68
CA TYR A 120 -19.99 18.52 13.19
C TYR A 120 -19.05 18.77 14.37
N GLY A 121 -18.82 17.74 15.16
CA GLY A 121 -17.83 17.72 16.24
C GLY A 121 -16.43 17.44 15.75
N LYS A 122 -15.43 17.79 16.57
CA LYS A 122 -14.01 17.54 16.25
C LYS A 122 -13.71 16.05 16.05
N GLY A 123 -14.27 15.17 16.88
CA GLY A 123 -14.08 13.72 16.73
C GLY A 123 -14.72 13.16 15.45
N GLU A 124 -15.86 13.73 15.04
CA GLU A 124 -16.47 13.39 13.75
C GLU A 124 -15.58 13.77 12.59
N HIS A 125 -14.98 14.96 12.64
CA HIS A 125 -14.04 15.46 11.64
C HIS A 125 -12.81 14.55 11.52
N ASP A 126 -12.15 14.26 12.64
CA ASP A 126 -10.96 13.42 12.63
C ASP A 126 -11.28 11.99 12.09
N TRP A 127 -12.43 11.44 12.44
CA TRP A 127 -12.88 10.14 11.90
C TRP A 127 -13.14 10.19 10.40
N ASP A 128 -13.79 11.25 9.92
CA ASP A 128 -14.09 11.47 8.51
C ASP A 128 -12.80 11.72 7.70
N GLU A 129 -11.77 12.33 8.28
CA GLU A 129 -10.45 12.46 7.64
C GLU A 129 -9.76 11.09 7.49
N ALA A 130 -9.83 10.22 8.51
CA ALA A 130 -9.34 8.85 8.39
C ALA A 130 -10.02 8.12 7.22
N PHE A 131 -11.34 8.24 7.10
CA PHE A 131 -12.10 7.70 5.98
C PHE A 131 -11.66 8.30 4.63
N GLY A 132 -11.38 9.60 4.58
CA GLY A 132 -10.86 10.27 3.40
C GLY A 132 -9.51 9.70 2.92
N TYR A 133 -8.60 9.35 3.84
CA TYR A 133 -7.34 8.70 3.51
C TYR A 133 -7.51 7.25 3.03
N TYR A 134 -8.56 6.56 3.46
CA TYR A 134 -8.93 5.25 2.90
C TYR A 134 -9.37 5.38 1.43
N GLY A 135 -10.10 6.45 1.10
CA GLY A 135 -10.43 6.83 -0.26
C GLY A 135 -11.63 6.10 -0.86
N ALA A 136 -12.56 5.60 -0.04
CA ALA A 136 -13.80 4.97 -0.51
C ALA A 136 -14.88 6.02 -0.83
N ALA A 137 -15.74 5.70 -1.80
CA ALA A 137 -17.01 6.40 -1.97
C ALA A 137 -17.86 6.25 -0.71
N ARG A 138 -18.69 7.25 -0.37
CA ARG A 138 -19.58 7.21 0.80
C ARG A 138 -20.49 5.99 0.79
N ASP A 139 -21.01 5.64 -0.39
CA ASP A 139 -21.91 4.51 -0.62
C ASP A 139 -21.16 3.26 -1.10
N ASN A 140 -19.89 3.08 -0.69
CA ASN A 140 -19.04 1.98 -1.18
C ASN A 140 -19.68 0.60 -1.03
N ASN A 141 -20.49 0.35 0.02
CA ASN A 141 -21.21 -0.92 0.21
C ASN A 141 -22.29 -1.19 -0.85
N ASP A 142 -22.67 -0.21 -1.67
CA ASP A 142 -23.60 -0.36 -2.80
C ASP A 142 -22.89 -0.76 -4.10
N TYR A 143 -21.56 -0.69 -4.13
CA TYR A 143 -20.73 -1.14 -5.24
C TYR A 143 -20.48 -2.65 -5.14
N THR A 144 -20.41 -3.30 -6.28
CA THR A 144 -19.74 -4.62 -6.36
C THR A 144 -18.23 -4.43 -6.38
N ASP A 145 -17.46 -5.49 -6.08
CA ASP A 145 -16.00 -5.44 -6.15
C ASP A 145 -15.50 -5.05 -7.54
N ASP A 146 -16.14 -5.55 -8.62
CA ASP A 146 -15.82 -5.15 -9.98
C ASP A 146 -16.00 -3.65 -10.21
N GLU A 147 -17.06 -3.06 -9.66
CA GLU A 147 -17.38 -1.64 -9.78
C GLU A 147 -16.41 -0.78 -8.97
N ALA A 148 -16.23 -1.09 -7.69
CA ALA A 148 -15.31 -0.35 -6.82
C ALA A 148 -13.85 -0.44 -7.31
N ALA A 149 -13.44 -1.59 -7.86
CA ALA A 149 -12.13 -1.79 -8.49
C ALA A 149 -11.96 -1.08 -9.84
N GLY A 150 -13.03 -0.54 -10.44
CA GLY A 150 -13.01 0.03 -11.78
C GLY A 150 -12.74 -1.02 -12.88
N LYS A 151 -13.23 -2.25 -12.69
CA LYS A 151 -12.97 -3.41 -13.56
C LYS A 151 -14.21 -3.96 -14.26
N GLY A 152 -15.37 -3.38 -14.07
CA GLY A 152 -16.63 -3.80 -14.69
C GLY A 152 -17.85 -3.49 -13.84
N GLY A 153 -18.98 -4.15 -14.13
CA GLY A 153 -20.23 -3.99 -13.42
C GLY A 153 -21.25 -3.12 -14.16
N ARG A 154 -22.13 -2.46 -13.43
CA ARG A 154 -23.19 -1.59 -13.97
C ARG A 154 -22.60 -0.41 -14.76
N ASP A 155 -23.19 -0.07 -15.89
CA ASP A 155 -22.61 0.91 -16.85
C ASP A 155 -22.24 2.25 -16.22
N ASN A 156 -23.02 2.74 -15.27
CA ASN A 156 -22.77 4.03 -14.60
C ASN A 156 -21.83 3.90 -13.39
N TRP A 157 -21.51 2.68 -12.92
CA TRP A 157 -20.71 2.40 -11.73
C TRP A 157 -19.32 1.81 -12.05
N LYS A 158 -19.17 1.21 -13.21
CA LYS A 158 -18.04 0.34 -13.64
C LYS A 158 -16.66 0.99 -13.61
N ASN A 159 -16.56 2.30 -13.41
CA ASN A 159 -15.31 3.04 -13.35
C ASN A 159 -14.88 3.37 -11.92
N GLY A 160 -15.56 2.84 -10.90
CA GLY A 160 -15.27 3.11 -9.50
C GLY A 160 -15.96 4.34 -8.92
N TRP A 161 -16.89 4.95 -9.65
CA TRP A 161 -17.62 6.14 -9.24
C TRP A 161 -19.06 6.14 -9.75
N TYR A 162 -19.92 6.84 -9.04
CA TYR A 162 -21.33 7.04 -9.40
C TYR A 162 -21.87 8.35 -8.85
N ASP A 163 -22.60 9.10 -9.66
CA ASP A 163 -23.35 10.32 -9.29
C ASP A 163 -24.57 9.92 -8.45
N THR A 164 -24.40 9.90 -7.12
CA THR A 164 -25.42 9.38 -6.18
C THR A 164 -26.49 10.40 -5.86
N ASP A 165 -26.19 11.71 -5.97
CA ASP A 165 -27.15 12.79 -5.75
C ASP A 165 -27.80 13.31 -7.04
N ALA A 166 -27.37 12.78 -8.19
CA ALA A 166 -27.90 13.08 -9.52
C ALA A 166 -27.77 14.57 -9.92
N ASP A 167 -26.70 15.24 -9.47
CA ASP A 167 -26.41 16.62 -9.81
C ASP A 167 -25.73 16.78 -11.18
N GLY A 168 -25.31 15.69 -11.80
CA GLY A 168 -24.65 15.62 -13.10
C GLY A 168 -23.14 15.78 -13.06
N SER A 169 -22.54 15.75 -11.87
CA SER A 169 -21.10 15.79 -11.60
C SER A 169 -20.69 14.58 -10.75
N ILE A 170 -19.39 14.31 -10.66
CA ILE A 170 -18.86 13.34 -9.69
C ILE A 170 -18.08 14.12 -8.63
N ASP A 171 -18.57 14.08 -7.38
CA ASP A 171 -17.81 14.61 -6.24
C ASP A 171 -16.73 13.58 -5.83
N VAL A 172 -15.49 13.93 -6.13
CA VAL A 172 -14.31 13.08 -5.84
C VAL A 172 -14.18 12.73 -4.35
N ARG A 173 -14.75 13.56 -3.45
CA ARG A 173 -14.69 13.34 -2.00
C ARG A 173 -15.76 12.41 -1.45
N SER A 174 -16.81 12.14 -2.21
CA SER A 174 -17.95 11.34 -1.72
C SER A 174 -18.40 10.24 -2.67
N GLU A 175 -18.10 10.33 -3.97
CA GLU A 175 -18.68 9.49 -5.01
C GLU A 175 -17.64 8.69 -5.80
N TYR A 176 -16.38 8.73 -5.39
CA TYR A 176 -15.26 8.11 -6.10
C TYR A 176 -14.46 7.17 -5.20
N ASN A 177 -14.26 5.93 -5.66
CA ASN A 177 -13.35 4.99 -5.02
C ASN A 177 -11.93 5.17 -5.57
N MET A 178 -10.96 5.45 -4.69
CA MET A 178 -9.57 5.72 -5.05
C MET A 178 -8.59 5.14 -4.02
N ALA A 179 -7.30 5.26 -4.30
CA ALA A 179 -6.23 4.92 -3.37
C ALA A 179 -6.35 3.48 -2.82
N ILE A 180 -6.39 3.31 -1.49
CA ILE A 180 -6.40 1.99 -0.85
C ILE A 180 -7.74 1.28 -1.07
N SER A 181 -8.87 1.98 -1.05
CA SER A 181 -10.19 1.35 -1.25
C SER A 181 -10.28 0.60 -2.58
N GLN A 182 -9.70 1.17 -3.64
CA GLN A 182 -9.66 0.52 -4.94
C GLN A 182 -8.75 -0.73 -4.95
N ASN A 183 -7.67 -0.73 -4.16
CA ASN A 183 -6.82 -1.92 -3.99
C ASN A 183 -7.56 -3.01 -3.19
N CYS A 184 -8.31 -2.64 -2.14
CA CYS A 184 -9.18 -3.57 -1.40
C CYS A 184 -10.13 -4.29 -2.37
N ALA A 185 -10.93 -3.53 -3.12
CA ALA A 185 -11.90 -4.09 -4.06
C ALA A 185 -11.24 -5.01 -5.12
N LYS A 186 -10.02 -4.70 -5.57
CA LYS A 186 -9.28 -5.59 -6.48
C LYS A 186 -8.90 -6.92 -5.83
N ARG A 187 -8.60 -6.93 -4.52
CA ARG A 187 -8.28 -8.16 -3.79
C ARG A 187 -9.53 -8.96 -3.49
N ASP A 188 -10.60 -8.31 -3.04
CA ASP A 188 -11.90 -8.94 -2.79
C ASP A 188 -12.42 -9.61 -4.07
N ARG A 189 -12.39 -8.91 -5.20
CA ARG A 189 -12.71 -9.45 -6.53
C ARG A 189 -11.88 -10.69 -6.91
N GLY A 190 -10.62 -10.73 -6.50
CA GLY A 190 -9.71 -11.86 -6.75
C GLY A 190 -9.83 -12.99 -5.73
N SER A 191 -10.58 -12.80 -4.65
CA SER A 191 -10.73 -13.82 -3.60
C SER A 191 -11.48 -15.05 -4.11
N THR A 192 -10.99 -16.21 -3.74
CA THR A 192 -11.62 -17.51 -3.99
C THR A 192 -12.36 -18.05 -2.77
N THR A 193 -12.19 -17.43 -1.60
CA THR A 193 -12.75 -17.87 -0.32
C THR A 193 -13.84 -16.94 0.22
N GLY A 194 -14.08 -15.81 -0.44
CA GLY A 194 -15.06 -14.81 -0.02
C GLY A 194 -14.48 -13.81 0.97
N THR A 195 -13.16 -13.59 0.96
CA THR A 195 -12.52 -12.45 1.64
C THR A 195 -13.12 -11.14 1.10
N ASP A 196 -13.53 -10.25 2.01
CA ASP A 196 -14.21 -8.99 1.69
C ASP A 196 -13.65 -7.88 2.60
N LEU A 197 -12.44 -7.42 2.25
CA LEU A 197 -11.69 -6.40 3.00
C LEU A 197 -12.34 -5.02 2.88
N SER A 198 -12.90 -4.72 1.72
CA SER A 198 -13.63 -3.47 1.47
C SER A 198 -14.79 -3.31 2.43
N LYS A 199 -15.58 -4.37 2.59
CA LYS A 199 -16.72 -4.37 3.51
C LYS A 199 -16.26 -4.34 4.97
N GLU A 200 -15.21 -5.09 5.35
CA GLU A 200 -14.64 -5.06 6.71
C GLU A 200 -14.24 -3.62 7.10
N ALA A 201 -13.54 -2.92 6.23
CA ALA A 201 -13.14 -1.53 6.44
C ALA A 201 -14.35 -0.60 6.51
N MET A 202 -15.25 -0.68 5.51
CA MET A 202 -16.39 0.23 5.39
C MET A 202 -17.37 0.08 6.56
N ASP A 203 -17.70 -1.13 6.96
CA ASP A 203 -18.59 -1.38 8.10
C ASP A 203 -18.00 -0.82 9.41
N ALA A 204 -16.68 -0.96 9.60
CA ALA A 204 -15.99 -0.40 10.75
C ALA A 204 -16.03 1.14 10.75
N PHE A 205 -15.76 1.78 9.61
CA PHE A 205 -15.87 3.23 9.48
C PHE A 205 -17.30 3.72 9.76
N LEU A 206 -18.32 3.07 9.20
CA LEU A 206 -19.72 3.44 9.40
C LEU A 206 -20.17 3.29 10.87
N LEU A 207 -19.83 2.16 11.51
CA LEU A 207 -20.23 1.91 12.90
C LEU A 207 -19.52 2.86 13.86
N GLY A 208 -18.22 3.05 13.73
CA GLY A 208 -17.45 3.97 14.57
C GLY A 208 -17.96 5.40 14.43
N ARG A 209 -18.18 5.87 13.20
CA ARG A 209 -18.75 7.20 12.92
C ARG A 209 -20.13 7.40 13.54
N HIS A 210 -21.01 6.39 13.45
CA HIS A 210 -22.35 6.45 14.05
C HIS A 210 -22.29 6.60 15.57
N VAL A 211 -21.41 5.86 16.25
CA VAL A 211 -21.25 5.96 17.71
C VAL A 211 -20.73 7.34 18.12
N ILE A 212 -19.78 7.90 17.37
CA ILE A 212 -19.25 9.23 17.61
C ILE A 212 -20.35 10.29 17.43
N ASP A 213 -21.15 10.22 16.35
CA ASP A 213 -22.25 11.13 16.06
C ASP A 213 -23.29 11.19 17.20
N VAL A 214 -23.76 10.02 17.66
CA VAL A 214 -24.72 9.93 18.77
C VAL A 214 -24.11 10.51 20.07
N SER A 215 -22.83 10.23 20.33
CA SER A 215 -22.13 10.74 21.52
C SER A 215 -21.90 12.25 21.45
N THR A 216 -21.57 12.79 20.27
CA THR A 216 -21.46 14.25 20.02
C THR A 216 -22.79 14.94 20.25
N ALA A 217 -23.88 14.41 19.71
CA ALA A 217 -25.24 14.94 19.93
C ALA A 217 -25.65 14.93 21.39
N ALA A 218 -25.20 13.92 22.16
CA ALA A 218 -25.44 13.81 23.62
C ALA A 218 -24.45 14.63 24.44
N ALA A 219 -23.39 15.19 23.85
CA ALA A 219 -22.23 15.82 24.50
C ALA A 219 -21.58 14.90 25.59
N SER A 220 -21.67 13.60 25.40
CA SER A 220 -21.11 12.59 26.31
C SER A 220 -20.93 11.24 25.62
N MET A 221 -19.84 10.54 25.94
CA MET A 221 -19.57 9.17 25.51
C MET A 221 -19.32 8.29 26.71
N SER A 222 -20.09 7.23 26.86
CA SER A 222 -19.86 6.25 27.94
C SER A 222 -18.60 5.43 27.68
N ALA A 223 -18.06 4.77 28.70
CA ALA A 223 -16.92 3.87 28.55
C ALA A 223 -17.22 2.69 27.59
N GLY A 224 -18.48 2.26 27.51
CA GLY A 224 -18.91 1.21 26.59
C GLY A 224 -18.91 1.69 25.13
N GLU A 225 -19.44 2.88 24.87
CA GLU A 225 -19.42 3.51 23.54
C GLU A 225 -17.97 3.77 23.08
N TYR A 226 -17.13 4.30 23.96
CA TYR A 226 -15.71 4.51 23.66
C TYR A 226 -14.99 3.21 23.30
N ALA A 227 -15.24 2.12 24.04
CA ALA A 227 -14.70 0.81 23.71
C ALA A 227 -15.12 0.31 22.32
N VAL A 228 -16.38 0.61 21.90
CA VAL A 228 -16.83 0.31 20.54
C VAL A 228 -16.08 1.13 19.53
N VAL A 229 -15.94 2.46 19.72
CA VAL A 229 -15.17 3.33 18.80
C VAL A 229 -13.74 2.85 18.66
N GLN A 230 -13.06 2.52 19.76
CA GLN A 230 -11.69 2.01 19.73
C GLN A 230 -11.61 0.68 18.95
N ALA A 231 -12.54 -0.25 19.18
CA ALA A 231 -12.57 -1.52 18.45
C ALA A 231 -12.80 -1.30 16.93
N GLN A 232 -13.69 -0.37 16.56
CA GLN A 232 -13.90 -0.06 15.13
C GLN A 232 -12.69 0.64 14.51
N ALA A 233 -11.99 1.49 15.25
CA ALA A 233 -10.74 2.11 14.82
C ALA A 233 -9.66 1.05 14.50
N ASP A 234 -9.53 0.05 15.39
CA ASP A 234 -8.58 -1.06 15.17
C ASP A 234 -8.98 -1.92 13.97
N ILE A 235 -10.28 -2.25 13.83
CA ILE A 235 -10.78 -3.02 12.67
C ILE A 235 -10.53 -2.25 11.37
N ALA A 236 -10.89 -0.97 11.30
CA ALA A 236 -10.69 -0.14 10.11
C ALA A 236 -9.21 -0.05 9.73
N ALA A 237 -8.33 0.28 10.67
CA ALA A 237 -6.88 0.38 10.42
C ALA A 237 -6.29 -0.96 9.93
N ASN A 238 -6.68 -2.07 10.56
CA ASN A 238 -6.17 -3.39 10.19
C ASN A 238 -6.75 -3.88 8.85
N ALA A 239 -8.02 -3.61 8.54
CA ALA A 239 -8.60 -3.95 7.24
C ALA A 239 -7.91 -3.18 6.11
N VAL A 240 -7.64 -1.88 6.31
CA VAL A 240 -6.89 -1.06 5.36
C VAL A 240 -5.46 -1.58 5.18
N GLU A 241 -4.78 -1.98 6.24
CA GLU A 241 -3.44 -2.59 6.15
C GLU A 241 -3.48 -3.94 5.43
N LYS A 242 -4.47 -4.78 5.70
CA LYS A 242 -4.68 -6.05 4.99
C LYS A 242 -4.82 -5.84 3.47
N CYS A 243 -5.48 -4.77 3.03
CA CYS A 243 -5.56 -4.44 1.60
C CYS A 243 -4.18 -4.15 1.00
N ILE A 244 -3.30 -3.47 1.73
CA ILE A 244 -1.92 -3.20 1.33
C ILE A 244 -1.12 -4.51 1.26
N ALA A 245 -1.23 -5.36 2.30
CA ALA A 245 -0.54 -6.64 2.36
C ALA A 245 -1.00 -7.62 1.26
N ALA A 246 -2.31 -7.76 1.05
CA ALA A 246 -2.88 -8.57 -0.02
C ALA A 246 -2.46 -8.07 -1.41
N THR A 247 -2.28 -6.74 -1.57
CA THR A 247 -1.78 -6.17 -2.82
C THR A 247 -0.28 -6.44 -3.00
N ALA A 248 0.53 -6.42 -1.93
CA ALA A 248 1.92 -6.86 -2.01
C ALA A 248 2.03 -8.35 -2.39
N ILE A 249 1.19 -9.20 -1.80
CA ILE A 249 1.08 -10.64 -2.14
C ILE A 249 0.77 -10.83 -3.63
N HIS A 250 -0.21 -10.12 -4.16
CA HIS A 250 -0.55 -10.13 -5.58
C HIS A 250 0.67 -9.81 -6.47
N TYR A 251 1.42 -8.77 -6.12
CA TYR A 251 2.58 -8.41 -6.93
C TYR A 251 3.74 -9.39 -6.81
N VAL A 252 3.80 -10.24 -5.77
CA VAL A 252 4.71 -11.40 -5.81
C VAL A 252 4.28 -12.36 -6.91
N ASN A 253 2.98 -12.66 -7.05
CA ASN A 253 2.47 -13.56 -8.09
C ASN A 253 2.72 -12.97 -9.49
N ASP A 254 2.47 -11.66 -9.70
CA ASP A 254 2.76 -11.01 -10.98
C ASP A 254 4.28 -11.05 -11.33
N VAL A 255 5.17 -10.85 -10.35
CA VAL A 255 6.62 -10.96 -10.55
C VAL A 255 7.03 -12.39 -10.88
N GLU A 256 6.41 -13.40 -10.26
CA GLU A 256 6.63 -14.82 -10.59
C GLU A 256 6.25 -15.11 -12.06
N ASP A 257 5.11 -14.62 -12.53
CA ASP A 257 4.66 -14.76 -13.91
C ASP A 257 5.60 -14.04 -14.90
N ASP A 258 6.12 -12.87 -14.53
CA ASP A 258 7.07 -12.13 -15.37
C ASP A 258 8.40 -12.89 -15.53
N TYR A 259 8.86 -13.61 -14.50
CA TYR A 259 10.06 -14.46 -14.61
C TYR A 259 9.90 -15.64 -15.57
N ASP A 260 8.69 -16.13 -15.79
CA ASP A 260 8.42 -17.20 -16.77
C ASP A 260 8.66 -16.75 -18.22
N LEU A 261 8.76 -15.45 -18.45
CA LEU A 261 9.04 -14.83 -19.76
C LEU A 261 10.52 -14.55 -19.99
N ILE A 262 11.42 -14.99 -19.10
CA ILE A 262 12.87 -14.91 -19.26
C ILE A 262 13.38 -16.20 -19.94
N VAL A 263 14.08 -16.05 -21.06
CA VAL A 263 14.59 -17.14 -21.88
C VAL A 263 16.11 -17.04 -22.00
N ASP A 264 16.83 -18.05 -21.53
CA ASP A 264 18.29 -18.14 -21.62
C ASP A 264 19.04 -16.89 -21.12
N GLY A 265 18.55 -16.27 -20.04
CA GLY A 265 19.13 -15.07 -19.44
C GLY A 265 18.81 -13.77 -20.18
N GLN A 266 17.78 -13.76 -21.02
CA GLN A 266 17.32 -12.62 -21.79
C GLN A 266 15.82 -12.43 -21.65
N TYR A 267 15.34 -11.21 -21.79
CA TYR A 267 13.90 -10.92 -21.87
C TYR A 267 13.35 -11.41 -23.22
N ALA A 268 12.16 -12.00 -23.24
CA ALA A 268 11.53 -12.39 -24.51
C ALA A 268 11.28 -11.16 -25.39
N GLU A 269 10.84 -10.06 -24.77
CA GLU A 269 10.66 -8.76 -25.45
C GLU A 269 10.82 -7.58 -24.45
N LYS A 270 10.81 -6.36 -24.94
CA LYS A 270 10.98 -5.13 -24.14
C LYS A 270 9.93 -5.00 -23.01
N SER A 271 8.68 -5.36 -23.30
CA SER A 271 7.58 -5.30 -22.34
C SER A 271 7.82 -6.18 -21.11
N ASN A 272 8.56 -7.29 -21.23
CA ASN A 272 8.84 -8.18 -20.10
C ASN A 272 9.74 -7.51 -19.06
N PHE A 273 10.76 -6.74 -19.47
CA PHE A 273 11.55 -5.93 -18.56
C PHE A 273 10.67 -4.89 -17.86
N ILE A 274 9.87 -4.14 -18.64
CA ILE A 274 9.01 -3.07 -18.12
C ILE A 274 8.00 -3.64 -17.10
N ASN A 275 7.39 -4.78 -17.37
CA ASN A 275 6.42 -5.41 -16.48
C ASN A 275 7.09 -5.94 -15.21
N LEU A 276 8.16 -6.74 -15.34
CA LEU A 276 8.91 -7.28 -14.20
C LEU A 276 9.32 -6.16 -13.23
N THR A 277 9.93 -5.11 -13.75
CA THR A 277 10.45 -4.00 -12.94
C THR A 277 9.34 -3.14 -12.34
N LYS A 278 8.23 -2.98 -13.07
CA LYS A 278 7.02 -2.34 -12.57
C LYS A 278 6.40 -3.12 -11.41
N HIS A 279 6.12 -4.41 -11.61
CA HIS A 279 5.46 -5.25 -10.58
C HIS A 279 6.35 -5.43 -9.36
N TRP A 280 7.67 -5.58 -9.56
CA TRP A 280 8.62 -5.59 -8.44
C TRP A 280 8.59 -4.28 -7.63
N ALA A 281 8.60 -3.14 -8.29
CA ALA A 281 8.55 -1.85 -7.60
C ALA A 281 7.23 -1.63 -6.86
N GLU A 282 6.12 -2.10 -7.42
CA GLU A 282 4.81 -2.09 -6.76
C GLU A 282 4.82 -3.01 -5.54
N LEU A 283 5.35 -4.24 -5.65
CA LEU A 283 5.58 -5.14 -4.52
C LEU A 283 6.38 -4.46 -3.40
N LYS A 284 7.57 -3.95 -3.73
CA LYS A 284 8.48 -3.35 -2.76
C LYS A 284 7.87 -2.13 -2.07
N GLY A 285 7.20 -1.26 -2.85
CA GLY A 285 6.55 -0.07 -2.32
C GLY A 285 5.44 -0.42 -1.32
N PHE A 286 4.57 -1.37 -1.62
CA PHE A 286 3.53 -1.84 -0.70
C PHE A 286 4.11 -2.53 0.53
N ALA A 287 5.10 -3.41 0.36
CA ALA A 287 5.73 -4.13 1.49
C ALA A 287 6.41 -3.17 2.48
N LEU A 288 7.11 -2.13 2.00
CA LEU A 288 7.65 -1.06 2.84
C LEU A 288 6.55 -0.31 3.61
N GLY A 289 5.35 -0.22 3.05
CA GLY A 289 4.18 0.42 3.66
C GLY A 289 3.64 -0.28 4.92
N LEU A 290 4.01 -1.55 5.18
CA LEU A 290 3.54 -2.32 6.34
C LEU A 290 4.19 -1.92 7.67
N GLN A 291 4.97 -0.85 7.70
CA GLN A 291 5.67 -0.34 8.88
C GLN A 291 4.92 0.76 9.64
N PHE A 292 3.71 1.14 9.19
CA PHE A 292 3.06 2.39 9.64
C PHE A 292 1.77 2.20 10.44
N ASN A 293 1.39 0.98 10.85
CA ASN A 293 0.24 0.75 11.71
C ASN A 293 0.68 0.21 13.09
N PRO A 294 0.41 0.93 14.19
CA PRO A 294 0.83 0.51 15.53
C PRO A 294 0.12 -0.77 16.02
N THR A 295 -0.99 -1.15 15.40
CA THR A 295 -1.72 -2.41 15.68
C THR A 295 -1.48 -3.51 14.64
N SER A 296 -0.50 -3.29 13.75
CA SER A 296 -0.04 -4.29 12.79
C SER A 296 0.34 -5.62 13.47
N PRO A 297 0.16 -6.77 12.80
CA PRO A 297 0.77 -8.02 13.25
C PRO A 297 2.29 -7.88 13.43
N TYR A 298 2.93 -7.04 12.64
CA TYR A 298 4.38 -6.77 12.72
C TYR A 298 4.81 -5.83 13.86
N ALA A 299 3.90 -5.36 14.70
CA ALA A 299 4.25 -4.57 15.89
C ALA A 299 4.98 -5.39 16.97
N ALA A 300 4.75 -6.70 17.06
CA ALA A 300 5.51 -7.60 17.91
C ALA A 300 6.96 -7.77 17.40
N GLU A 301 7.92 -7.95 18.33
CA GLU A 301 9.35 -7.95 18.00
C GLU A 301 9.74 -9.07 17.04
N ASP A 302 9.28 -10.29 17.30
CA ASP A 302 9.52 -11.47 16.44
C ASP A 302 8.91 -11.31 15.04
N MET A 303 7.71 -10.79 14.96
CA MET A 303 7.04 -10.50 13.69
C MET A 303 7.70 -9.34 12.94
N ARG A 304 8.22 -8.34 13.64
CA ARG A 304 8.98 -7.24 13.03
C ARG A 304 10.28 -7.73 12.40
N ASP A 305 10.97 -8.69 13.03
CA ASP A 305 12.15 -9.33 12.45
C ASP A 305 11.79 -10.17 11.22
N GLU A 306 10.59 -10.78 11.20
CA GLU A 306 10.07 -11.43 10.00
C GLU A 306 9.82 -10.43 8.87
N LEU A 307 9.22 -9.27 9.13
CA LEU A 307 9.05 -8.22 8.12
C LEU A 307 10.40 -7.71 7.58
N LYS A 308 11.41 -7.54 8.44
CA LYS A 308 12.78 -7.21 8.02
C LYS A 308 13.34 -8.27 7.06
N GLN A 309 13.10 -9.55 7.35
CA GLN A 309 13.53 -10.63 6.47
C GLN A 309 12.78 -10.64 5.14
N ILE A 310 11.46 -10.45 5.16
CA ILE A 310 10.63 -10.31 3.95
C ILE A 310 11.18 -9.19 3.05
N LEU A 311 11.42 -8.01 3.61
CA LEU A 311 11.94 -6.86 2.87
C LEU A 311 13.36 -7.07 2.34
N ALA A 312 14.20 -7.82 3.10
CA ALA A 312 15.55 -8.22 2.66
C ALA A 312 15.51 -9.25 1.52
N ASP A 313 14.56 -10.19 1.56
CA ASP A 313 14.37 -11.21 0.52
C ASP A 313 13.83 -10.60 -0.80
N ILE A 314 12.96 -9.59 -0.71
CA ILE A 314 12.54 -8.78 -1.86
C ILE A 314 13.73 -7.99 -2.43
N GLY A 315 14.64 -7.50 -1.56
CA GLY A 315 15.83 -6.73 -1.94
C GLY A 315 15.54 -5.26 -2.25
N ASP A 316 16.57 -4.54 -2.73
CA ASP A 316 16.49 -3.13 -3.17
C ASP A 316 16.45 -3.00 -4.70
N ALA A 317 16.42 -4.11 -5.42
CA ALA A 317 16.21 -4.23 -6.86
C ALA A 317 15.75 -5.66 -7.18
N PRO A 318 15.04 -5.91 -8.30
CA PRO A 318 14.76 -7.26 -8.76
C PRO A 318 16.05 -7.98 -9.20
N VAL A 319 16.02 -9.30 -9.30
CA VAL A 319 17.03 -10.03 -10.07
C VAL A 319 16.70 -9.87 -11.56
N LEU A 320 17.65 -9.36 -12.34
CA LEU A 320 17.47 -9.13 -13.77
C LEU A 320 17.64 -10.44 -14.57
N ALA A 321 17.30 -10.39 -15.87
CA ALA A 321 17.35 -11.56 -16.73
C ALA A 321 18.75 -12.21 -16.81
N ASP A 322 19.82 -11.44 -16.69
CA ASP A 322 21.20 -11.93 -16.65
C ASP A 322 21.64 -12.48 -15.27
N GLY A 323 20.73 -12.47 -14.30
CA GLY A 323 20.97 -12.94 -12.92
C GLY A 323 21.60 -11.90 -12.00
N SER A 324 21.89 -10.70 -12.48
CA SER A 324 22.40 -9.61 -11.63
C SER A 324 21.28 -9.04 -10.72
N GLN A 325 21.66 -8.52 -9.56
CA GLN A 325 20.76 -7.83 -8.65
C GLN A 325 21.49 -6.64 -8.02
N ASN A 326 20.89 -5.47 -8.07
CA ASN A 326 21.42 -4.24 -7.48
C ASN A 326 22.88 -3.96 -7.93
N GLY A 327 23.15 -4.10 -9.23
CA GLY A 327 24.48 -3.91 -9.83
C GLY A 327 25.50 -5.01 -9.53
N VAL A 328 25.12 -6.07 -8.83
CA VAL A 328 26.00 -7.21 -8.48
C VAL A 328 25.68 -8.40 -9.37
N ALA A 329 26.67 -8.85 -10.14
CA ALA A 329 26.54 -10.03 -10.98
C ALA A 329 26.30 -11.32 -10.17
N ALA A 330 25.54 -12.25 -10.74
CA ALA A 330 25.33 -13.58 -10.15
C ALA A 330 26.67 -14.30 -9.90
N THR A 331 26.74 -15.04 -8.80
CA THR A 331 27.91 -15.93 -8.53
C THR A 331 27.85 -17.24 -9.29
N GLY A 332 26.68 -17.61 -9.82
CA GLY A 332 26.39 -18.79 -10.64
C GLY A 332 25.83 -18.41 -11.99
N THR A 333 24.96 -19.24 -12.53
CA THR A 333 24.23 -18.92 -13.75
C THR A 333 23.05 -17.98 -13.45
N ALA A 334 22.59 -17.24 -14.45
CA ALA A 334 21.39 -16.42 -14.35
C ALA A 334 20.16 -17.23 -13.90
N ALA A 335 19.99 -18.42 -14.46
CA ALA A 335 18.90 -19.32 -14.11
C ALA A 335 18.93 -19.77 -12.63
N GLU A 336 20.11 -20.03 -12.08
CA GLU A 336 20.26 -20.37 -10.63
C GLU A 336 19.93 -19.15 -9.76
N ALA A 337 20.39 -17.96 -10.12
CA ALA A 337 20.10 -16.72 -9.39
C ALA A 337 18.59 -16.40 -9.38
N ILE A 338 17.94 -16.46 -10.55
CA ILE A 338 16.50 -16.26 -10.69
C ILE A 338 15.72 -17.30 -9.89
N THR A 339 16.07 -18.59 -9.99
CA THR A 339 15.40 -19.66 -9.24
C THR A 339 15.50 -19.44 -7.73
N ALA A 340 16.68 -19.07 -7.23
CA ALA A 340 16.88 -18.79 -5.81
C ALA A 340 16.10 -17.56 -5.34
N TYR A 341 16.01 -16.52 -6.18
CA TYR A 341 15.27 -15.30 -5.87
C TYR A 341 13.75 -15.56 -5.85
N ARG A 342 13.21 -16.26 -6.84
CA ARG A 342 11.81 -16.67 -6.88
C ARG A 342 11.41 -17.45 -5.62
N ALA A 343 12.23 -18.37 -5.17
CA ALA A 343 11.97 -19.10 -3.92
C ALA A 343 11.89 -18.20 -2.69
N LYS A 344 12.67 -17.10 -2.64
CA LYS A 344 12.59 -16.09 -1.58
C LYS A 344 11.31 -15.28 -1.67
N LEU A 345 10.91 -14.86 -2.88
CA LEU A 345 9.66 -14.13 -3.09
C LEU A 345 8.43 -14.93 -2.68
N VAL A 346 8.37 -16.21 -3.06
CA VAL A 346 7.29 -17.12 -2.65
C VAL A 346 7.27 -17.29 -1.13
N ALA A 347 8.43 -17.46 -0.48
CA ALA A 347 8.50 -17.55 0.98
C ALA A 347 8.04 -16.26 1.66
N ALA A 348 8.41 -15.09 1.12
CA ALA A 348 7.96 -13.78 1.61
C ALA A 348 6.43 -13.60 1.46
N ARG A 349 5.87 -14.01 0.32
CA ARG A 349 4.43 -14.04 0.06
C ARG A 349 3.68 -14.88 1.10
N ASP A 350 4.13 -16.11 1.30
CA ASP A 350 3.49 -17.06 2.22
C ASP A 350 3.59 -16.58 3.67
N ALA A 351 4.73 -15.98 4.07
CA ALA A 351 4.90 -15.37 5.39
C ALA A 351 3.93 -14.20 5.60
N MET A 352 3.77 -13.28 4.62
CA MET A 352 2.74 -12.23 4.69
C MET A 352 1.34 -12.83 4.78
N GLY A 353 1.03 -13.88 4.03
CA GLY A 353 -0.25 -14.58 4.10
C GLY A 353 -0.56 -15.09 5.51
N VAL A 354 0.42 -15.71 6.16
CA VAL A 354 0.30 -16.21 7.54
C VAL A 354 0.13 -15.07 8.54
N ALA A 355 0.95 -14.00 8.43
CA ALA A 355 0.92 -12.86 9.35
C ALA A 355 -0.47 -12.18 9.40
N TYR A 356 -1.12 -12.03 8.26
CA TYR A 356 -2.45 -11.41 8.15
C TYR A 356 -3.62 -12.41 8.25
N GLY A 357 -3.33 -13.71 8.36
CA GLY A 357 -4.33 -14.76 8.46
C GLY A 357 -5.15 -14.95 7.17
N PHE A 358 -4.57 -14.69 6.02
CA PHE A 358 -5.22 -14.92 4.73
C PHE A 358 -5.31 -16.42 4.41
N ASP A 359 -6.35 -16.80 3.69
CA ASP A 359 -6.48 -18.17 3.17
C ASP A 359 -5.40 -18.44 2.12
N ALA A 360 -4.78 -19.62 2.18
CA ALA A 360 -3.71 -19.98 1.27
C ALA A 360 -4.15 -19.93 -0.20
N SER A 361 -5.42 -20.26 -0.50
CA SER A 361 -5.92 -20.18 -1.87
C SER A 361 -6.08 -18.75 -2.36
N ASP A 362 -6.39 -17.80 -1.51
CA ASP A 362 -6.39 -16.38 -1.88
C ASP A 362 -4.96 -15.88 -2.09
N VAL A 363 -4.03 -16.24 -1.21
CA VAL A 363 -2.59 -15.91 -1.34
C VAL A 363 -2.00 -16.39 -2.67
N GLU A 364 -2.39 -17.58 -3.13
CA GLU A 364 -1.93 -18.16 -4.41
C GLU A 364 -2.61 -17.54 -5.64
N ASN A 365 -3.81 -16.99 -5.50
CA ASN A 365 -4.63 -16.57 -6.65
C ASN A 365 -4.81 -15.05 -6.78
N TRP A 366 -4.41 -14.29 -5.79
CA TRP A 366 -4.41 -12.82 -5.90
C TRP A 366 -3.49 -12.28 -6.99
#